data_ac2c4009c88cd5290d5fe0bc16554908
#
_entry.id   ac2c4009c88cd5290d5fe0bc16554908
#
_cell.length_a   1.000
_cell.length_b   1.000
_cell.length_c   1.000
_cell.angle_alpha   90.00
_cell.angle_beta   90.00
_cell.angle_gamma   90.00
#
_symmetry.space_group_name_H-M   'P 1'
#
loop_
_entity.id
_entity.type
_entity.pdbx_description
1 polymer ?
#
loop_
_entity_poly.entity_id
_entity_poly.type
_entity_poly.pdbx_seq_one_letter_code
_entity_poly.pdbx_strand_id
1 'polypeptide(L)'
;MSTPDGHFGFGSPATPEQIAGWDIDVMADGTGLPAGSGTVQQGEEIFARLGAKCHGEMGEGGEKGPPLVGGIGSLNTDAPLKTVGSYWPYAPVLFDYIRRAMPADKPQSLAPDEVYALCAYLLYRNGIVPEDAVMDAQSLPRVVMPNHAGFTSPDPRLDVYNTVVKAASSVAAPMS
;
A
#
# COMPACT_ATOMS: atom_id res chain seq x y z
N MET A 1 8.27 15.96 41.53
CA MET A 1 9.31 14.92 41.65
C MET A 1 9.25 14.12 40.39
N SER A 2 10.23 14.23 39.52
CA SER A 2 10.34 13.44 38.29
C SER A 2 10.67 12.00 38.67
N THR A 3 9.91 11.02 38.18
CA THR A 3 10.28 9.61 38.32
C THR A 3 11.56 9.35 37.49
N PRO A 4 12.46 8.45 37.94
CA PRO A 4 13.76 8.22 37.29
C PRO A 4 13.67 7.77 35.82
N ASP A 5 12.50 7.31 35.37
CA ASP A 5 12.24 6.71 34.07
C ASP A 5 11.59 7.68 33.05
N GLY A 6 11.46 8.98 33.39
CA GLY A 6 10.86 9.98 32.50
C GLY A 6 9.35 9.87 32.30
N HIS A 7 8.66 9.01 33.03
CA HIS A 7 7.21 8.89 32.99
C HIS A 7 6.53 9.97 33.82
N PHE A 8 5.58 10.66 33.23
CA PHE A 8 4.82 11.74 33.88
C PHE A 8 3.64 11.23 34.74
N GLY A 9 3.39 9.93 34.77
CA GLY A 9 2.29 9.32 35.54
C GLY A 9 0.89 9.54 34.97
N PHE A 10 0.78 9.91 33.69
CA PHE A 10 -0.48 10.07 32.98
C PHE A 10 -0.74 8.89 32.06
N GLY A 11 -2.01 8.48 31.96
CA GLY A 11 -2.43 7.38 31.11
C GLY A 11 -2.12 6.01 31.71
N SER A 12 -2.43 4.97 30.96
CA SER A 12 -2.09 3.57 31.23
C SER A 12 -1.41 2.94 30.01
N PRO A 13 -0.54 1.94 30.19
CA PRO A 13 0.03 1.20 29.08
C PRO A 13 -1.09 0.61 28.21
N ALA A 14 -0.94 0.69 26.88
CA ALA A 14 -1.87 0.05 25.97
C ALA A 14 -1.78 -1.47 26.08
N THR A 15 -2.93 -2.15 25.98
CA THR A 15 -2.94 -3.64 25.97
C THR A 15 -2.48 -4.15 24.59
N PRO A 16 -2.00 -5.42 24.51
CA PRO A 16 -1.65 -6.02 23.21
C PRO A 16 -2.78 -5.94 22.18
N GLU A 17 -4.04 -6.10 22.61
CA GLU A 17 -5.22 -6.02 21.73
C GLU A 17 -5.45 -4.59 21.20
N GLN A 18 -5.23 -3.58 22.05
CA GLN A 18 -5.28 -2.19 21.65
C GLN A 18 -4.18 -1.87 20.64
N ILE A 19 -2.96 -2.37 20.88
CA ILE A 19 -1.84 -2.18 19.94
C ILE A 19 -2.15 -2.87 18.62
N ALA A 20 -2.59 -4.13 18.62
CA ALA A 20 -2.89 -4.90 17.42
C ALA A 20 -3.97 -4.24 16.53
N GLY A 21 -4.91 -3.50 17.11
CA GLY A 21 -5.91 -2.75 16.35
C GLY A 21 -5.35 -1.57 15.55
N TRP A 22 -4.19 -1.06 15.93
CA TRP A 22 -3.51 0.07 15.28
C TRP A 22 -2.28 -0.35 14.48
N ASP A 23 -1.64 -1.45 14.87
CA ASP A 23 -0.43 -2.00 14.22
C ASP A 23 -0.81 -2.83 12.98
N ILE A 24 -1.32 -2.13 11.97
CA ILE A 24 -1.74 -2.70 10.69
C ILE A 24 -0.93 -2.15 9.52
N ASP A 25 0.15 -1.44 9.78
CA ASP A 25 0.98 -0.81 8.77
C ASP A 25 1.66 -1.83 7.86
N VAL A 26 1.66 -1.53 6.55
CA VAL A 26 2.41 -2.30 5.56
C VAL A 26 3.43 -1.39 4.89
N MET A 27 4.70 -1.75 5.02
CA MET A 27 5.81 -1.00 4.45
C MET A 27 6.00 -1.30 2.97
N ALA A 28 6.77 -0.44 2.29
CA ALA A 28 7.05 -0.56 0.86
C ALA A 28 7.77 -1.87 0.47
N ASP A 29 8.54 -2.44 1.38
CA ASP A 29 9.25 -3.72 1.24
C ASP A 29 8.36 -4.95 1.54
N GLY A 30 7.11 -4.73 1.96
CA GLY A 30 6.17 -5.78 2.33
C GLY A 30 6.18 -6.15 3.81
N THR A 31 7.03 -5.53 4.63
CA THR A 31 6.96 -5.73 6.09
C THR A 31 5.57 -5.35 6.60
N GLY A 32 4.96 -6.20 7.40
CA GLY A 32 3.61 -6.01 7.93
C GLY A 32 2.50 -6.62 7.08
N LEU A 33 2.80 -7.20 5.90
CA LEU A 33 1.81 -7.95 5.12
C LEU A 33 1.32 -9.18 5.90
N PRO A 34 0.01 -9.33 6.10
CA PRO A 34 -0.54 -10.49 6.78
C PRO A 34 -0.48 -11.75 5.89
N ALA A 35 -0.64 -12.92 6.51
CA ALA A 35 -0.87 -14.14 5.76
C ALA A 35 -2.17 -14.06 4.96
N GLY A 36 -2.18 -14.64 3.76
CA GLY A 36 -3.32 -14.66 2.86
C GLY A 36 -2.89 -14.64 1.40
N SER A 37 -3.85 -14.80 0.49
CA SER A 37 -3.61 -14.73 -0.96
C SER A 37 -4.91 -14.41 -1.72
N GLY A 38 -4.76 -13.86 -2.93
CA GLY A 38 -5.91 -13.59 -3.79
C GLY A 38 -5.55 -13.56 -5.27
N THR A 39 -6.48 -14.02 -6.10
CA THR A 39 -6.36 -14.04 -7.56
C THR A 39 -7.00 -12.82 -8.21
N VAL A 40 -6.64 -12.57 -9.47
CA VAL A 40 -7.27 -11.51 -10.29
C VAL A 40 -8.78 -11.71 -10.38
N GLN A 41 -9.24 -12.94 -10.64
CA GLN A 41 -10.68 -13.25 -10.78
C GLN A 41 -11.45 -12.97 -9.49
N GLN A 42 -10.93 -13.39 -8.34
CA GLN A 42 -11.54 -13.07 -7.04
C GLN A 42 -11.61 -11.54 -6.82
N GLY A 43 -10.55 -10.83 -7.20
CA GLY A 43 -10.50 -9.37 -7.10
C GLY A 43 -11.51 -8.67 -7.99
N GLU A 44 -11.74 -9.18 -9.20
CA GLU A 44 -12.78 -8.68 -10.10
C GLU A 44 -14.17 -8.79 -9.49
N GLU A 45 -14.52 -9.96 -8.93
CA GLU A 45 -15.81 -10.20 -8.27
C GLU A 45 -16.01 -9.25 -7.07
N ILE A 46 -14.96 -9.06 -6.25
CA ILE A 46 -15.01 -8.17 -5.10
C ILE A 46 -15.12 -6.71 -5.56
N PHE A 47 -14.35 -6.32 -6.57
CA PHE A 47 -14.37 -4.96 -7.12
C PHE A 47 -15.73 -4.62 -7.73
N ALA A 48 -16.33 -5.52 -8.51
CA ALA A 48 -17.67 -5.34 -9.08
C ALA A 48 -18.72 -5.09 -7.98
N ARG A 49 -18.60 -5.78 -6.86
CA ARG A 49 -19.53 -5.65 -5.72
C ARG A 49 -19.31 -4.39 -4.89
N LEU A 50 -18.06 -4.02 -4.62
CA LEU A 50 -17.71 -3.01 -3.62
C LEU A 50 -17.07 -1.75 -4.20
N GLY A 51 -16.26 -1.87 -5.26
CA GLY A 51 -15.46 -0.79 -5.84
C GLY A 51 -16.14 -0.04 -6.97
N ALA A 52 -16.81 -0.80 -7.86
CA ALA A 52 -17.37 -0.27 -9.11
C ALA A 52 -18.35 0.89 -8.90
N LYS A 53 -19.15 0.85 -7.85
CA LYS A 53 -20.12 1.92 -7.50
C LYS A 53 -19.48 3.30 -7.29
N CYS A 54 -18.18 3.34 -7.01
CA CYS A 54 -17.43 4.58 -6.77
C CYS A 54 -16.41 4.86 -7.86
N HIS A 55 -15.67 3.84 -8.27
CA HIS A 55 -14.51 3.97 -9.16
C HIS A 55 -14.80 3.64 -10.63
N GLY A 56 -16.06 3.39 -11.00
CA GLY A 56 -16.44 2.92 -12.34
C GLY A 56 -16.28 1.41 -12.50
N GLU A 57 -16.98 0.81 -13.46
CA GLU A 57 -17.03 -0.64 -13.65
C GLU A 57 -15.66 -1.27 -13.93
N MET A 58 -14.80 -0.52 -14.59
CA MET A 58 -13.46 -0.95 -14.99
C MET A 58 -12.35 -0.23 -14.20
N GLY A 59 -12.71 0.57 -13.20
CA GLY A 59 -11.76 1.39 -12.45
C GLY A 59 -11.36 2.70 -13.15
N GLU A 60 -12.15 3.13 -14.13
CA GLU A 60 -11.94 4.34 -14.93
C GLU A 60 -12.25 5.64 -14.19
N GLY A 61 -12.79 5.54 -12.98
CA GLY A 61 -13.29 6.64 -12.19
C GLY A 61 -14.79 6.83 -12.32
N GLY A 62 -15.37 7.49 -11.34
CA GLY A 62 -16.80 7.78 -11.29
C GLY A 62 -17.08 9.06 -10.54
N GLU A 63 -18.35 9.34 -10.32
CA GLU A 63 -18.80 10.54 -9.60
C GLU A 63 -18.31 10.59 -8.14
N LYS A 64 -18.10 9.40 -7.52
CA LYS A 64 -17.77 9.27 -6.09
C LYS A 64 -16.31 8.91 -5.81
N GLY A 65 -15.56 8.48 -6.82
CA GLY A 65 -14.18 8.04 -6.63
C GLY A 65 -13.31 8.31 -7.85
N PRO A 66 -12.01 8.55 -7.64
CA PRO A 66 -11.08 8.83 -8.72
C PRO A 66 -10.83 7.58 -9.59
N PRO A 67 -10.26 7.74 -10.79
CA PRO A 67 -9.78 6.63 -11.59
C PRO A 67 -8.66 5.88 -10.87
N LEU A 68 -8.68 4.55 -10.97
CA LEU A 68 -7.67 3.64 -10.42
C LEU A 68 -6.82 3.01 -11.52
N VAL A 69 -7.29 3.10 -12.78
CA VAL A 69 -6.69 2.45 -13.95
C VAL A 69 -6.32 3.49 -15.00
N GLY A 70 -5.24 3.22 -15.74
CA GLY A 70 -4.77 4.05 -16.83
C GLY A 70 -3.69 5.06 -16.41
N GLY A 71 -3.42 6.03 -17.27
CA GLY A 71 -2.49 7.14 -17.02
C GLY A 71 -1.00 6.77 -17.02
N ILE A 72 -0.59 5.53 -17.29
CA ILE A 72 0.83 5.15 -17.38
C ILE A 72 1.48 5.98 -18.50
N GLY A 73 2.62 6.64 -18.16
CA GLY A 73 3.33 7.53 -19.07
C GLY A 73 2.79 8.96 -19.14
N SER A 74 1.68 9.28 -18.44
CA SER A 74 1.07 10.62 -18.49
C SER A 74 1.68 11.63 -17.51
N LEU A 75 2.47 11.21 -16.54
CA LEU A 75 2.90 12.08 -15.43
C LEU A 75 3.77 13.25 -15.84
N ASN A 76 4.45 13.17 -16.98
CA ASN A 76 5.29 14.24 -17.56
C ASN A 76 4.61 14.97 -18.73
N THR A 77 3.29 14.89 -18.84
CA THR A 77 2.50 15.59 -19.87
C THR A 77 1.72 16.76 -19.26
N ASP A 78 1.08 17.56 -20.10
CA ASP A 78 0.22 18.68 -19.66
C ASP A 78 -1.08 18.21 -18.98
N ALA A 79 -1.43 16.92 -19.10
CA ALA A 79 -2.60 16.31 -18.51
C ALA A 79 -2.25 15.03 -17.70
N PRO A 80 -1.54 15.14 -16.58
CA PRO A 80 -1.13 13.98 -15.79
C PRO A 80 -2.33 13.31 -15.12
N LEU A 81 -2.47 11.99 -15.32
CA LEU A 81 -3.48 11.18 -14.67
C LEU A 81 -2.83 10.28 -13.63
N LYS A 82 -3.09 10.56 -12.35
CA LYS A 82 -2.55 9.78 -11.22
C LYS A 82 -3.49 8.63 -10.87
N THR A 83 -3.02 7.42 -11.09
CA THR A 83 -3.74 6.17 -10.78
C THR A 83 -2.84 5.21 -10.01
N VAL A 84 -3.35 4.02 -9.69
CA VAL A 84 -2.54 2.92 -9.14
C VAL A 84 -1.37 2.60 -10.08
N GLY A 85 -1.62 2.49 -11.39
CA GLY A 85 -0.59 2.10 -12.36
C GLY A 85 0.38 3.21 -12.72
N SER A 86 -0.07 4.47 -12.77
CA SER A 86 0.76 5.58 -13.22
C SER A 86 1.59 6.23 -12.13
N TYR A 87 1.09 6.25 -10.88
CA TYR A 87 1.65 7.10 -9.82
C TYR A 87 2.27 6.32 -8.66
N TRP A 88 1.67 5.23 -8.22
CA TRP A 88 2.10 4.52 -7.02
C TRP A 88 3.44 3.80 -7.21
N PRO A 89 4.43 4.01 -6.31
CA PRO A 89 5.78 3.46 -6.49
C PRO A 89 5.94 2.01 -6.01
N TYR A 90 5.08 1.53 -5.10
CA TYR A 90 5.20 0.23 -4.45
C TYR A 90 3.84 -0.46 -4.34
N ALA A 91 3.76 -1.72 -4.75
CA ALA A 91 2.53 -2.50 -4.69
C ALA A 91 2.08 -2.82 -3.25
N PRO A 92 2.95 -3.06 -2.25
CA PRO A 92 2.51 -3.26 -0.86
C PRO A 92 1.75 -2.06 -0.27
N VAL A 93 2.07 -0.84 -0.70
CA VAL A 93 1.36 0.37 -0.26
C VAL A 93 -0.11 0.38 -0.74
N LEU A 94 -0.38 -0.26 -1.90
CA LEU A 94 -1.77 -0.46 -2.36
C LEU A 94 -2.55 -1.35 -1.38
N PHE A 95 -1.92 -2.43 -0.90
CA PHE A 95 -2.51 -3.31 0.11
C PHE A 95 -2.85 -2.54 1.38
N ASP A 96 -1.88 -1.76 1.91
CA ASP A 96 -2.09 -0.95 3.11
C ASP A 96 -3.27 0.00 2.96
N TYR A 97 -3.32 0.73 1.85
CA TYR A 97 -4.39 1.69 1.60
C TYR A 97 -5.77 1.04 1.49
N ILE A 98 -5.89 -0.07 0.75
CA ILE A 98 -7.16 -0.79 0.62
C ILE A 98 -7.61 -1.32 1.98
N ARG A 99 -6.73 -2.02 2.71
CA ARG A 99 -7.03 -2.56 4.04
C ARG A 99 -7.49 -1.49 5.01
N ARG A 100 -6.82 -0.35 5.01
CA ARG A 100 -7.01 0.74 5.97
C ARG A 100 -8.23 1.60 5.66
N ALA A 101 -8.50 1.89 4.38
CA ALA A 101 -9.39 2.97 3.97
C ALA A 101 -10.54 2.52 3.05
N MET A 102 -10.52 1.30 2.49
CA MET A 102 -11.51 0.84 1.53
C MET A 102 -12.28 -0.39 2.00
N PRO A 103 -13.58 -0.52 1.66
CA PRO A 103 -14.45 0.49 1.06
C PRO A 103 -14.62 1.72 1.97
N ALA A 104 -14.72 2.93 1.39
CA ALA A 104 -14.75 4.17 2.17
C ALA A 104 -15.95 4.28 3.14
N ASP A 105 -17.05 3.61 2.83
CA ASP A 105 -18.24 3.51 3.68
C ASP A 105 -18.11 2.44 4.79
N LYS A 106 -17.10 1.57 4.72
CA LYS A 106 -16.84 0.53 5.72
C LYS A 106 -15.35 0.16 5.77
N PRO A 107 -14.46 1.07 6.19
CA PRO A 107 -13.02 0.82 6.24
C PRO A 107 -12.68 -0.35 7.17
N GLN A 108 -11.58 -1.03 6.90
CA GLN A 108 -11.07 -2.19 7.66
C GLN A 108 -12.03 -3.40 7.74
N SER A 109 -12.97 -3.50 6.80
CA SER A 109 -13.95 -4.61 6.78
C SER A 109 -13.54 -5.78 5.88
N LEU A 110 -12.51 -5.62 5.06
CA LEU A 110 -12.02 -6.66 4.16
C LEU A 110 -11.07 -7.62 4.87
N ALA A 111 -11.24 -8.91 4.59
CA ALA A 111 -10.26 -9.92 5.01
C ALA A 111 -8.95 -9.77 4.19
N PRO A 112 -7.80 -10.24 4.71
CA PRO A 112 -6.53 -10.17 3.98
C PRO A 112 -6.59 -10.74 2.55
N ASP A 113 -7.24 -11.88 2.36
CA ASP A 113 -7.40 -12.52 1.06
C ASP A 113 -8.17 -11.62 0.07
N GLU A 114 -9.22 -10.94 0.54
CA GLU A 114 -9.98 -9.99 -0.28
C GLU A 114 -9.13 -8.78 -0.69
N VAL A 115 -8.25 -8.31 0.19
CA VAL A 115 -7.33 -7.19 -0.11
C VAL A 115 -6.27 -7.62 -1.11
N TYR A 116 -5.68 -8.84 -0.97
CA TYR A 116 -4.75 -9.39 -1.96
C TYR A 116 -5.42 -9.57 -3.33
N ALA A 117 -6.65 -10.07 -3.36
CA ALA A 117 -7.41 -10.23 -4.60
C ALA A 117 -7.65 -8.87 -5.29
N LEU A 118 -8.04 -7.84 -4.54
CA LEU A 118 -8.19 -6.48 -5.08
C LEU A 118 -6.88 -5.92 -5.59
N CYS A 119 -5.75 -6.17 -4.91
CA CYS A 119 -4.42 -5.79 -5.40
C CYS A 119 -4.11 -6.50 -6.72
N ALA A 120 -4.33 -7.82 -6.81
CA ALA A 120 -4.13 -8.59 -8.03
C ALA A 120 -4.94 -8.02 -9.20
N TYR A 121 -6.23 -7.79 -8.99
CA TYR A 121 -7.13 -7.23 -9.99
C TYR A 121 -6.70 -5.85 -10.48
N LEU A 122 -6.43 -4.91 -9.56
CA LEU A 122 -6.05 -3.55 -9.94
C LEU A 122 -4.69 -3.49 -10.64
N LEU A 123 -3.74 -4.33 -10.25
CA LEU A 123 -2.45 -4.48 -10.94
C LEU A 123 -2.64 -5.05 -12.35
N TYR A 124 -3.48 -6.09 -12.50
CA TYR A 124 -3.83 -6.65 -13.80
C TYR A 124 -4.53 -5.62 -14.70
N ARG A 125 -5.51 -4.89 -14.19
CA ARG A 125 -6.22 -3.85 -14.94
C ARG A 125 -5.32 -2.73 -15.44
N ASN A 126 -4.19 -2.49 -14.77
CA ASN A 126 -3.16 -1.57 -15.20
C ASN A 126 -2.07 -2.22 -16.08
N GLY A 127 -2.21 -3.49 -16.46
CA GLY A 127 -1.24 -4.21 -17.30
C GLY A 127 0.11 -4.48 -16.62
N ILE A 128 0.16 -4.49 -15.28
CA ILE A 128 1.39 -4.67 -14.50
C ILE A 128 1.66 -6.15 -14.23
N VAL A 129 0.61 -6.93 -14.03
CA VAL A 129 0.69 -8.38 -13.82
C VAL A 129 -0.24 -9.12 -14.79
N PRO A 130 0.01 -10.41 -15.11
CA PRO A 130 -0.85 -11.20 -15.98
C PRO A 130 -2.16 -11.59 -15.29
N GLU A 131 -3.14 -12.07 -16.07
CA GLU A 131 -4.49 -12.43 -15.62
C GLU A 131 -4.51 -13.59 -14.61
N ASP A 132 -3.55 -14.51 -14.72
CA ASP A 132 -3.39 -15.66 -13.83
C ASP A 132 -2.58 -15.36 -12.56
N ALA A 133 -2.24 -14.08 -12.33
CA ALA A 133 -1.46 -13.68 -11.16
C ALA A 133 -2.20 -13.95 -9.85
N VAL A 134 -1.42 -14.42 -8.88
CA VAL A 134 -1.85 -14.57 -7.48
C VAL A 134 -0.97 -13.68 -6.61
N MET A 135 -1.61 -12.81 -5.83
CA MET A 135 -0.90 -11.95 -4.88
C MET A 135 -0.97 -12.54 -3.47
N ASP A 136 0.16 -12.49 -2.79
CA ASP A 136 0.36 -12.88 -1.39
C ASP A 136 1.49 -12.04 -0.77
N ALA A 137 1.85 -12.34 0.48
CA ALA A 137 2.92 -11.62 1.19
C ALA A 137 4.31 -11.74 0.54
N GLN A 138 4.54 -12.75 -0.31
CA GLN A 138 5.80 -12.99 -0.99
C GLN A 138 5.81 -12.42 -2.41
N SER A 139 4.70 -12.49 -3.13
CA SER A 139 4.60 -12.07 -4.53
C SER A 139 4.36 -10.57 -4.67
N LEU A 140 3.53 -9.97 -3.81
CA LEU A 140 3.17 -8.55 -3.89
C LEU A 140 4.39 -7.60 -3.79
N PRO A 141 5.37 -7.80 -2.89
CA PRO A 141 6.55 -6.93 -2.81
C PRO A 141 7.49 -7.03 -4.03
N ARG A 142 7.36 -8.11 -4.83
CA ARG A 142 8.19 -8.31 -6.04
C ARG A 142 7.63 -7.60 -7.28
N VAL A 143 6.41 -7.07 -7.20
CA VAL A 143 5.81 -6.34 -8.31
C VAL A 143 6.55 -5.02 -8.53
N VAL A 144 7.12 -4.86 -9.71
CA VAL A 144 7.81 -3.62 -10.11
C VAL A 144 6.77 -2.66 -10.69
N MET A 145 6.47 -1.62 -9.92
CA MET A 145 5.53 -0.58 -10.35
C MET A 145 6.16 0.32 -11.42
N PRO A 146 5.38 0.79 -12.43
CA PRO A 146 5.89 1.66 -13.49
C PRO A 146 6.57 2.93 -12.99
N ASN A 147 6.10 3.48 -11.88
CA ASN A 147 6.64 4.70 -11.26
C ASN A 147 7.57 4.44 -10.07
N HIS A 148 8.14 3.23 -9.98
CA HIS A 148 9.01 2.84 -8.85
C HIS A 148 10.19 3.82 -8.64
N ALA A 149 10.79 4.32 -9.71
CA ALA A 149 11.91 5.26 -9.66
C ALA A 149 11.50 6.72 -9.90
N GLY A 150 10.20 7.02 -9.96
CA GLY A 150 9.70 8.34 -10.34
C GLY A 150 9.66 9.37 -9.23
N PHE A 151 9.94 8.97 -7.98
CA PHE A 151 9.97 9.89 -6.85
C PHE A 151 11.39 10.37 -6.58
N THR A 152 11.55 11.69 -6.54
CA THR A 152 12.79 12.33 -6.11
C THR A 152 12.54 13.09 -4.81
N SER A 153 13.55 13.16 -3.95
CA SER A 153 13.46 14.02 -2.78
C SER A 153 13.80 15.46 -3.17
N PRO A 154 12.86 16.39 -3.05
CA PRO A 154 13.13 17.80 -3.26
C PRO A 154 13.84 18.47 -2.07
N ASP A 155 13.98 17.77 -0.94
CA ASP A 155 14.58 18.33 0.26
C ASP A 155 16.11 18.33 0.13
N PRO A 156 16.75 19.52 0.01
CA PRO A 156 18.18 19.64 -0.15
C PRO A 156 18.96 19.40 1.17
N ARG A 157 18.26 19.15 2.27
CA ARG A 157 18.90 18.90 3.56
C ARG A 157 19.46 17.48 3.60
N LEU A 158 20.78 17.38 3.61
CA LEU A 158 21.51 16.11 3.64
C LEU A 158 21.36 15.35 4.98
N ASP A 159 20.96 16.03 6.04
CA ASP A 159 20.86 15.49 7.40
C ASP A 159 19.60 14.63 7.61
N VAL A 160 18.51 14.93 6.95
CA VAL A 160 17.24 14.17 7.07
C VAL A 160 17.33 12.80 6.38
N TYR A 161 18.05 12.71 5.25
CA TYR A 161 18.18 11.46 4.46
C TYR A 161 19.33 10.57 4.89
N ASN A 162 20.46 11.15 5.30
CA ASN A 162 21.63 10.38 5.68
C ASN A 162 21.46 9.58 6.98
N THR A 163 20.54 9.97 7.85
CA THR A 163 20.26 9.25 9.10
C THR A 163 19.48 7.95 8.83
N VAL A 164 18.53 7.97 7.91
CA VAL A 164 17.69 6.79 7.56
C VAL A 164 18.48 5.78 6.73
N VAL A 165 19.24 6.25 5.73
CA VAL A 165 20.04 5.38 4.86
C VAL A 165 21.22 4.74 5.61
N LYS A 166 21.87 5.44 6.54
CA LYS A 166 22.94 4.87 7.39
C LYS A 166 22.42 3.81 8.36
N ALA A 167 21.20 3.97 8.89
CA ALA A 167 20.58 2.96 9.75
C ALA A 167 20.28 1.67 8.98
N ALA A 168 19.77 1.77 7.75
CA ALA A 168 19.50 0.61 6.89
C ALA A 168 20.77 -0.11 6.42
N SER A 169 21.85 0.63 6.16
CA SER A 169 23.15 0.04 5.73
C SER A 169 23.91 -0.63 6.87
N SER A 170 23.66 -0.29 8.12
CA SER A 170 24.35 -0.87 9.28
C SER A 170 23.77 -2.22 9.74
N VAL A 171 22.59 -2.62 9.21
CA VAL A 171 21.95 -3.91 9.55
C VAL A 171 22.36 -5.03 8.59
N ALA A 172 23.06 -4.73 7.49
CA ALA A 172 23.40 -5.69 6.43
C ALA A 172 24.89 -6.11 6.42
N ALA A 173 25.53 -6.29 7.59
CA ALA A 173 26.82 -6.96 7.65
C ALA A 173 26.65 -8.42 8.11
N PRO A 174 26.90 -9.44 7.27
CA PRO A 174 26.91 -10.81 7.73
C PRO A 174 28.13 -11.01 8.66
N MET A 175 27.86 -11.52 9.83
CA MET A 175 28.95 -12.04 10.70
C MET A 175 29.54 -13.28 10.04
N SER A 176 30.78 -13.18 9.68
CA SER A 176 31.68 -14.30 9.29
C SER A 176 32.01 -15.20 10.47
#